data_0ed64458a495b6abf36225c0ea36f597
#
_entry.id   0ed64458a495b6abf36225c0ea36f597
#
_cell.length_a   1.000
_cell.length_b   1.000
_cell.length_c   1.000
_cell.angle_alpha   90.00
_cell.angle_beta   90.00
_cell.angle_gamma   90.00
#
_symmetry.space_group_name_H-M   'P 1'
#
loop_
_entity.id
_entity.type
_entity.pdbx_description
1 polymer ?
#
loop_
_entity_poly.entity_id
_entity_poly.type
_entity_poly.pdbx_seq_one_letter_code
_entity_poly.pdbx_strand_id
1 'polypeptide(L)'
;MIVTETPFAWGESLADLVGKRVVQCALSRVCGGCGRSLGRPIAFLGRPVEVGRNAFHCPPLHVACAEDIRELPGADPEWQITLTSGFEFVRPARDDVDQQPTFRPNSLL
;
A
#
# COMPACT_ATOMS: atom_id res chain seq x y z
N MET A 1 -16.68 13.05 19.64
CA MET A 1 -17.04 12.00 18.69
C MET A 1 -15.81 11.58 17.89
N ILE A 2 -15.57 10.32 17.82
CA ILE A 2 -14.45 9.82 17.06
C ILE A 2 -14.96 9.41 15.69
N VAL A 3 -14.49 10.09 14.67
CA VAL A 3 -14.74 9.66 13.30
C VAL A 3 -13.58 8.76 12.91
N THR A 4 -13.87 7.49 12.77
CA THR A 4 -12.86 6.55 12.31
C THR A 4 -12.84 6.63 10.80
N GLU A 5 -11.92 7.41 10.27
CA GLU A 5 -11.73 7.49 8.83
C GLU A 5 -10.80 6.38 8.40
N THR A 6 -11.16 5.71 7.30
CA THR A 6 -10.24 4.77 6.69
C THR A 6 -9.12 5.54 6.00
N PRO A 7 -7.93 4.93 5.85
CA PRO A 7 -6.85 5.56 5.11
C PRO A 7 -7.24 5.87 3.68
N PHE A 8 -6.57 6.82 3.06
CA PHE A 8 -6.91 7.40 1.76
C PHE A 8 -7.24 6.37 0.68
N ALA A 9 -6.41 5.33 0.53
CA ALA A 9 -6.56 4.36 -0.55
C ALA A 9 -7.57 3.26 -0.25
N TRP A 10 -8.13 3.22 0.94
CA TRP A 10 -9.11 2.21 1.35
C TRP A 10 -10.50 2.81 1.41
N GLY A 11 -11.49 1.95 1.20
CA GLY A 11 -12.90 2.34 1.28
C GLY A 11 -13.46 2.15 2.68
N GLU A 12 -14.45 1.27 2.81
CA GLU A 12 -15.16 1.10 4.08
C GLU A 12 -14.35 0.34 5.12
N SER A 13 -13.36 -0.45 4.70
CA SER A 13 -12.54 -1.23 5.62
C SER A 13 -11.14 -1.43 5.05
N LEU A 14 -10.24 -1.94 5.88
CA LEU A 14 -8.87 -2.23 5.45
C LEU A 14 -8.77 -3.46 4.53
N ALA A 15 -9.87 -4.13 4.27
CA ALA A 15 -9.94 -5.18 3.26
C ALA A 15 -10.40 -4.65 1.90
N ASP A 16 -10.76 -3.37 1.82
CA ASP A 16 -11.38 -2.79 0.65
C ASP A 16 -10.52 -1.67 0.05
N LEU A 17 -9.58 -2.05 -0.81
CA LEU A 17 -8.76 -1.09 -1.55
C LEU A 17 -9.58 -0.48 -2.70
N VAL A 18 -9.56 0.85 -2.78
CA VAL A 18 -10.25 1.58 -3.86
C VAL A 18 -9.29 1.71 -5.05
N GLY A 19 -9.58 1.00 -6.13
CA GLY A 19 -8.68 0.90 -7.29
C GLY A 19 -8.22 2.24 -7.85
N LYS A 20 -9.13 3.22 -7.96
CA LYS A 20 -8.78 4.56 -8.47
C LYS A 20 -7.74 5.25 -7.58
N ARG A 21 -7.87 5.10 -6.28
CA ARG A 21 -6.95 5.72 -5.33
C ARG A 21 -5.61 5.01 -5.29
N VAL A 22 -5.62 3.69 -5.45
CA VAL A 22 -4.37 2.91 -5.56
C VAL A 22 -3.59 3.38 -6.78
N VAL A 23 -4.24 3.53 -7.93
CA VAL A 23 -3.60 4.02 -9.15
C VAL A 23 -3.10 5.45 -8.95
N GLN A 24 -3.88 6.29 -8.29
CA GLN A 24 -3.47 7.66 -8.00
C GLN A 24 -2.21 7.68 -7.14
N CYS A 25 -2.12 6.81 -6.14
CA CYS A 25 -0.92 6.71 -5.30
C CYS A 25 0.31 6.36 -6.14
N ALA A 26 0.14 5.49 -7.13
CA ALA A 26 1.23 5.11 -8.02
C ALA A 26 1.67 6.25 -8.93
N LEU A 27 0.71 6.87 -9.61
CA LEU A 27 1.00 7.85 -10.65
C LEU A 27 1.37 9.22 -10.09
N SER A 28 0.72 9.63 -9.02
CA SER A 28 0.97 10.93 -8.38
C SER A 28 1.97 10.84 -7.22
N ARG A 29 2.43 9.66 -6.88
CA ARG A 29 3.37 9.39 -5.79
C ARG A 29 2.90 9.99 -4.48
N VAL A 30 1.69 9.61 -4.09
CA VAL A 30 1.11 10.05 -2.82
C VAL A 30 0.90 8.86 -1.90
N CYS A 31 0.87 9.13 -0.60
CA CYS A 31 0.72 8.12 0.43
C CYS A 31 -0.71 7.56 0.45
N GLY A 32 -0.84 6.24 0.46
CA GLY A 32 -2.15 5.60 0.56
C GLY A 32 -2.82 5.78 1.91
N GLY A 33 -2.08 6.23 2.92
CA GLY A 33 -2.64 6.50 4.24
C GLY A 33 -3.21 7.89 4.37
N CYS A 34 -2.42 8.92 4.06
CA CYS A 34 -2.82 10.30 4.27
C CYS A 34 -3.08 11.09 2.98
N GLY A 35 -2.76 10.55 1.82
CA GLY A 35 -2.98 11.22 0.54
C GLY A 35 -1.98 12.32 0.20
N ARG A 36 -0.97 12.52 1.01
CA ARG A 36 0.06 13.53 0.79
C ARG A 36 1.26 12.96 0.03
N SER A 37 2.05 13.83 -0.55
CA SER A 37 3.24 13.43 -1.30
C SER A 37 4.14 12.52 -0.51
N LEU A 38 4.65 11.49 -1.19
CA LEU A 38 5.61 10.57 -0.61
C LEU A 38 6.98 11.22 -0.52
N GLY A 39 7.69 10.90 0.56
CA GLY A 39 9.11 11.21 0.68
C GLY A 39 9.89 9.91 0.66
N ARG A 40 11.00 9.88 1.35
CA ARG A 40 11.82 8.68 1.55
C ARG A 40 12.08 8.52 3.03
N PRO A 41 12.06 7.30 3.56
CA PRO A 41 11.76 6.04 2.90
C PRO A 41 10.27 5.86 2.61
N ILE A 42 9.97 4.96 1.69
CA ILE A 42 8.61 4.55 1.36
C ILE A 42 8.37 3.21 2.04
N ALA A 43 7.19 3.04 2.62
CA ALA A 43 6.81 1.81 3.30
C ALA A 43 5.70 1.09 2.53
N PHE A 44 5.79 -0.23 2.47
CA PHE A 44 4.74 -1.09 1.95
C PHE A 44 4.30 -2.07 3.01
N LEU A 45 2.98 -2.27 3.11
CA LEU A 45 2.42 -3.31 3.96
C LEU A 45 2.14 -4.54 3.12
N GLY A 46 2.58 -5.69 3.57
CA GLY A 46 2.34 -6.93 2.87
C GLY A 46 2.44 -8.13 3.78
N ARG A 47 1.75 -9.19 3.39
CA ARG A 47 1.83 -10.48 4.05
C ARG A 47 3.15 -11.16 3.65
N PRO A 48 3.58 -12.19 4.40
CA PRO A 48 4.83 -12.88 4.08
C PRO A 48 4.95 -13.34 2.63
N VAL A 49 3.86 -13.77 2.01
CA VAL A 49 3.88 -14.21 0.62
C VAL A 49 4.18 -13.04 -0.33
N GLU A 50 3.66 -11.86 -0.04
CA GLU A 50 3.94 -10.67 -0.83
C GLU A 50 5.37 -10.20 -0.65
N VAL A 51 5.86 -10.25 0.59
CA VAL A 51 7.26 -9.91 0.88
C VAL A 51 8.19 -10.86 0.10
N GLY A 52 7.89 -12.16 0.11
CA GLY A 52 8.68 -13.15 -0.60
C GLY A 52 8.69 -12.96 -2.11
N ARG A 53 7.60 -12.45 -2.68
CA ARG A 53 7.49 -12.17 -4.12
C ARG A 53 7.98 -10.79 -4.49
N ASN A 54 8.23 -9.93 -3.52
CA ASN A 54 8.51 -8.51 -3.75
C ASN A 54 7.41 -7.84 -4.59
N ALA A 55 6.16 -8.17 -4.30
CA ALA A 55 5.00 -7.65 -5.02
C ALA A 55 3.86 -7.41 -4.04
N PHE A 56 3.48 -6.14 -3.89
CA PHE A 56 2.50 -5.72 -2.89
C PHE A 56 1.26 -5.15 -3.54
N HIS A 57 0.09 -5.49 -2.99
CA HIS A 57 -1.17 -4.89 -3.43
C HIS A 57 -1.46 -3.57 -2.72
N CYS A 58 -0.96 -3.42 -1.50
CA CYS A 58 -1.13 -2.17 -0.76
C CYS A 58 -0.32 -1.05 -1.41
N PRO A 59 -0.87 0.16 -1.44
CA PRO A 59 -0.16 1.30 -2.04
C PRO A 59 1.01 1.75 -1.19
N PRO A 60 1.90 2.59 -1.76
CA PRO A 60 3.01 3.14 -0.99
C PRO A 60 2.51 4.02 0.14
N LEU A 61 3.25 4.03 1.23
CA LEU A 61 2.88 4.73 2.46
C LEU A 61 4.09 5.45 3.06
N HIS A 62 3.82 6.51 3.82
CA HIS A 62 4.82 7.00 4.76
C HIS A 62 5.03 5.93 5.84
N VAL A 63 6.22 5.87 6.41
CA VAL A 63 6.52 4.89 7.47
C VAL A 63 5.56 5.05 8.64
N ALA A 64 5.35 6.29 9.10
CA ALA A 64 4.43 6.55 10.21
C ALA A 64 3.00 6.14 9.87
N CYS A 65 2.56 6.37 8.62
CA CYS A 65 1.23 5.97 8.20
C CYS A 65 1.10 4.44 8.17
N ALA A 66 2.13 3.73 7.73
CA ALA A 66 2.13 2.27 7.73
C ALA A 66 2.03 1.73 9.16
N GLU A 67 2.78 2.31 10.08
CA GLU A 67 2.73 1.91 11.49
C GLU A 67 1.34 2.14 12.07
N ASP A 68 0.74 3.30 11.79
CA ASP A 68 -0.59 3.62 12.27
C ASP A 68 -1.66 2.68 11.70
N ILE A 69 -1.56 2.36 10.42
CA ILE A 69 -2.53 1.46 9.77
C ILE A 69 -2.47 0.07 10.37
N ARG A 70 -1.29 -0.42 10.72
CA ARG A 70 -1.15 -1.73 11.36
C ARG A 70 -1.83 -1.81 12.72
N GLU A 71 -2.03 -0.68 13.37
CA GLU A 71 -2.69 -0.59 14.67
C GLU A 71 -4.20 -0.42 14.58
N LEU A 72 -4.73 -0.20 13.37
CA LEU A 72 -6.16 0.01 13.20
C LEU A 72 -6.95 -1.30 13.33
N PRO A 73 -8.20 -1.21 13.82
CA PRO A 73 -9.10 -2.38 13.79
C PRO A 73 -9.29 -2.84 12.35
N GLY A 74 -9.21 -4.15 12.15
CA GLY A 74 -9.36 -4.74 10.82
C GLY A 74 -8.06 -4.85 10.04
N ALA A 75 -6.95 -4.37 10.58
CA ALA A 75 -5.65 -4.55 9.95
C ALA A 75 -5.28 -6.04 9.94
N ASP A 76 -4.67 -6.49 8.84
CA ASP A 76 -4.21 -7.86 8.73
C ASP A 76 -3.06 -8.08 9.72
N PRO A 77 -3.19 -9.03 10.66
CA PRO A 77 -2.14 -9.25 11.65
C PRO A 77 -0.84 -9.78 11.07
N GLU A 78 -0.87 -10.27 9.83
CA GLU A 78 0.33 -10.77 9.17
C GLU A 78 1.07 -9.71 8.35
N TRP A 79 0.54 -8.48 8.29
CA TRP A 79 1.21 -7.41 7.56
C TRP A 79 2.56 -7.10 8.16
N GLN A 80 3.56 -7.07 7.30
CA GLN A 80 4.92 -6.65 7.61
C GLN A 80 5.21 -5.35 6.87
N ILE A 81 6.10 -4.53 7.43
CA ILE A 81 6.50 -3.28 6.78
C ILE A 81 7.80 -3.52 6.03
N THR A 82 7.79 -3.22 4.74
CA THR A 82 8.99 -3.27 3.89
C THR A 82 9.33 -1.85 3.49
N LEU A 83 10.61 -1.47 3.66
CA LEU A 83 11.08 -0.13 3.35
C LEU A 83 11.84 -0.12 2.03
N THR A 84 11.64 0.94 1.26
CA THR A 84 12.33 1.13 -0.02
C THR A 84 12.48 2.62 -0.30
N SER A 85 13.39 2.97 -1.19
CA SER A 85 13.49 4.35 -1.68
C SER A 85 12.76 4.57 -2.99
N GLY A 86 12.30 3.52 -3.64
CA GLY A 86 11.54 3.62 -4.88
C GLY A 86 10.75 2.35 -5.16
N PHE A 87 9.89 2.42 -6.16
CA PHE A 87 9.06 1.28 -6.53
C PHE A 87 8.70 1.33 -8.01
N GLU A 88 8.29 0.17 -8.52
CA GLU A 88 7.72 0.01 -9.85
C GLU A 88 6.25 -0.37 -9.69
N PHE A 89 5.39 0.26 -10.49
CA PHE A 89 3.96 -0.05 -10.52
C PHE A 89 3.68 -0.97 -11.71
N VAL A 90 3.16 -2.16 -11.43
CA VAL A 90 2.90 -3.17 -12.45
C VAL A 90 1.41 -3.43 -12.55
N ARG A 91 0.85 -3.19 -13.73
CA ARG A 91 -0.55 -3.49 -14.00
C ARG A 91 -0.68 -4.94 -14.44
N PRO A 92 -1.80 -5.61 -14.09
CA PRO A 92 -1.98 -6.99 -14.49
C PRO A 92 -2.17 -7.09 -16.00
N ALA A 93 -1.69 -8.19 -16.57
CA ALA A 93 -1.98 -8.52 -17.95
C ALA A 93 -3.43 -9.00 -18.07
N ARG A 94 -3.97 -8.93 -19.29
CA ARG A 94 -5.38 -9.27 -19.52
C ARG A 94 -5.73 -10.70 -19.07
N ASP A 95 -4.79 -11.62 -19.21
CA ASP A 95 -4.99 -13.03 -18.88
C ASP A 95 -4.47 -13.42 -17.49
N ASP A 96 -4.03 -12.45 -16.69
CA ASP A 96 -3.61 -12.74 -15.32
C ASP A 96 -4.82 -13.17 -14.49
N VAL A 97 -4.61 -14.17 -13.64
CA VAL A 97 -5.62 -14.63 -12.70
C VAL A 97 -5.94 -13.51 -11.70
N ASP A 98 -4.89 -12.85 -11.20
CA ASP A 98 -5.03 -11.70 -10.31
C ASP A 98 -5.08 -10.44 -11.15
N GLN A 99 -6.22 -9.77 -11.14
CA GLN A 99 -6.44 -8.54 -11.91
C GLN A 99 -6.11 -7.28 -11.10
N GLN A 100 -5.52 -7.42 -9.93
CA GLN A 100 -5.09 -6.27 -9.12
C GLN A 100 -3.67 -5.86 -9.50
N PRO A 101 -3.41 -4.55 -9.59
CA PRO A 101 -2.04 -4.09 -9.83
C PRO A 101 -1.16 -4.36 -8.61
N THR A 102 0.14 -4.43 -8.84
CA THR A 102 1.12 -4.67 -7.79
C THR A 102 2.18 -3.58 -7.76
N PHE A 103 2.76 -3.37 -6.60
CA PHE A 103 3.88 -2.46 -6.40
C PHE A 103 5.10 -3.31 -6.08
N ARG A 104 6.22 -3.03 -6.76
CA ARG A 104 7.47 -3.75 -6.55
C ARG A 104 8.54 -2.79 -6.06
N PRO A 105 8.92 -2.87 -4.79
CA PRO A 105 10.08 -2.12 -4.30
C PRO A 105 11.31 -2.46 -5.14
N ASN A 106 12.05 -1.43 -5.54
CA ASN A 106 13.20 -1.63 -6.42
C ASN A 106 14.49 -0.98 -5.93
N SER A 107 14.46 -0.44 -4.71
CA SER A 107 15.65 0.18 -4.12
C SER A 107 15.69 -0.10 -2.63
N LEU A 108 16.71 -0.78 -2.20
CA LEU A 108 16.90 -1.04 -0.77
C LEU A 108 17.42 0.21 -0.06
N LEU A 109 17.02 0.34 1.17
CA LEU A 109 17.54 1.40 2.03
C LEU A 109 18.75 0.92 2.80
#